data_f32ca0465cb2f89745f69d984386f43a
#
_entry.id   f32ca0465cb2f89745f69d984386f43a
#
_cell.length_a   1.000
_cell.length_b   1.000
_cell.length_c   1.000
_cell.angle_alpha   90.00
_cell.angle_beta   90.00
_cell.angle_gamma   90.00
#
_symmetry.space_group_name_H-M   'P 1'
#
loop_
_entity.id
_entity.type
_entity.pdbx_description
1 polymer ?
#
loop_
_entity_poly.entity_id
_entity_poly.type
_entity_poly.pdbx_seq_one_letter_code
_entity_poly.pdbx_strand_id
1 'polypeptide(L)'
;MKTGKNNIAIGFLTMGAFMAYGFLLIYLRDFAPGKEEWVASYSSGKHFEARLAHVHGNLFAFLNIVIGYLLLHFQSKLSNVKTISWLALIGLLMPIGILAEVYLGAPPIFVLIGAIAMTASVVWLGVAFLKLKSINP
;
A
#
# COMPACT_ATOMS: atom_id res chain seq x y z
N MET A 1 -1.94 -0.23 -23.75
CA MET A 1 -1.11 -0.46 -22.53
C MET A 1 -1.75 -1.58 -21.71
N LYS A 2 -1.00 -2.62 -21.34
CA LYS A 2 -1.56 -3.75 -20.57
C LYS A 2 -1.89 -3.26 -19.15
N THR A 3 -3.17 -3.27 -18.80
CA THR A 3 -3.65 -2.89 -17.46
C THR A 3 -3.05 -3.84 -16.42
N GLY A 4 -2.53 -3.32 -15.31
CA GLY A 4 -1.84 -4.11 -14.27
C GLY A 4 -0.31 -3.99 -14.28
N LYS A 5 0.33 -3.72 -15.45
CA LYS A 5 1.78 -3.54 -15.51
C LYS A 5 2.28 -2.45 -14.54
N ASN A 6 1.57 -1.32 -14.52
CA ASN A 6 1.96 -0.20 -13.65
C ASN A 6 1.78 -0.56 -12.17
N ASN A 7 0.74 -1.30 -11.81
CA ASN A 7 0.54 -1.77 -10.43
C ASN A 7 1.73 -2.65 -9.98
N ILE A 8 2.20 -3.55 -10.83
CA ILE A 8 3.36 -4.41 -10.53
C ILE A 8 4.61 -3.54 -10.35
N ALA A 9 4.91 -2.68 -11.32
CA ALA A 9 6.12 -1.85 -11.28
C ALA A 9 6.14 -0.89 -10.08
N ILE A 10 5.04 -0.13 -9.89
CA ILE A 10 4.89 0.81 -8.78
C ILE A 10 4.87 0.05 -7.45
N GLY A 11 4.20 -1.11 -7.40
CA GLY A 11 4.18 -1.97 -6.22
C GLY A 11 5.58 -2.39 -5.78
N PHE A 12 6.42 -2.89 -6.69
CA PHE A 12 7.81 -3.25 -6.36
C PHE A 12 8.65 -2.06 -5.93
N LEU A 13 8.53 -0.92 -6.62
CA LEU A 13 9.27 0.30 -6.26
C LEU A 13 8.85 0.81 -4.87
N THR A 14 7.55 0.84 -4.60
CA THR A 14 7.01 1.26 -3.30
C THR A 14 7.43 0.29 -2.20
N MET A 15 7.37 -1.02 -2.46
CA MET A 15 7.83 -2.03 -1.50
C MET A 15 9.32 -1.82 -1.17
N GLY A 16 10.17 -1.65 -2.19
CA GLY A 16 11.59 -1.36 -1.98
C GLY A 16 11.84 -0.09 -1.15
N ALA A 17 11.06 0.98 -1.41
CA ALA A 17 11.14 2.21 -0.63
C ALA A 17 10.73 2.01 0.84
N PHE A 18 9.63 1.28 1.10
CA PHE A 18 9.22 0.98 2.49
C PHE A 18 10.13 -0.02 3.18
N MET A 19 10.75 -0.97 2.46
CA MET A 19 11.81 -1.81 3.02
C MET A 19 13.02 -0.98 3.43
N ALA A 20 13.46 -0.04 2.58
CA ALA A 20 14.54 0.90 2.91
C ALA A 20 14.18 1.80 4.11
N TYR A 21 12.92 2.25 4.18
CA TYR A 21 12.41 2.96 5.34
C TYR A 21 12.48 2.13 6.63
N GLY A 22 12.32 0.82 6.56
CA GLY A 22 12.51 -0.10 7.67
C GLY A 22 13.92 -0.05 8.27
N PHE A 23 14.97 0.14 7.43
CA PHE A 23 16.34 0.34 7.93
C PHE A 23 16.48 1.65 8.71
N LEU A 24 15.80 2.73 8.27
CA LEU A 24 15.74 3.97 9.03
C LEU A 24 15.10 3.76 10.40
N LEU A 25 14.02 2.99 10.50
CA LEU A 25 13.37 2.69 11.77
C LEU A 25 14.28 1.89 12.71
N ILE A 26 15.07 0.95 12.18
CA ILE A 26 16.08 0.21 12.95
C ILE A 26 17.15 1.19 13.46
N TYR A 27 17.66 2.07 12.60
CA TYR A 27 18.63 3.08 13.00
C TYR A 27 18.11 3.98 14.13
N LEU A 28 16.88 4.49 14.00
CA LEU A 28 16.24 5.35 15.01
C LEU A 28 16.06 4.63 16.36
N ARG A 29 15.79 3.33 16.32
CA ARG A 29 15.58 2.51 17.53
C ARG A 29 16.89 2.17 18.26
N ASP A 30 17.94 1.83 17.52
CA ASP A 30 19.12 1.17 18.08
C ASP A 30 20.35 2.08 18.11
N PHE A 31 20.49 3.02 17.18
CA PHE A 31 21.74 3.75 16.93
C PHE A 31 21.61 5.28 17.02
N ALA A 32 20.43 5.86 16.85
CA ALA A 32 20.26 7.30 16.81
C ALA A 32 20.45 7.96 18.19
N PRO A 33 20.98 9.19 18.25
CA PRO A 33 20.89 10.03 19.45
C PRO A 33 19.41 10.26 19.81
N GLY A 34 19.05 10.12 21.09
CA GLY A 34 17.64 10.25 21.53
C GLY A 34 16.77 9.02 21.28
N LYS A 35 17.38 7.86 21.04
CA LYS A 35 16.66 6.59 20.84
C LYS A 35 15.72 6.23 21.99
N GLU A 36 16.03 6.64 23.23
CA GLU A 36 15.20 6.40 24.40
C GLU A 36 13.82 7.04 24.28
N GLU A 37 13.77 8.29 23.81
CA GLU A 37 12.50 9.01 23.54
C GLU A 37 11.74 8.36 22.38
N TRP A 38 12.46 7.96 21.33
CA TRP A 38 11.87 7.21 20.22
C TRP A 38 11.23 5.90 20.67
N VAL A 39 11.93 5.11 21.48
CA VAL A 39 11.44 3.84 22.02
C VAL A 39 10.27 4.05 22.99
N ALA A 40 10.30 5.13 23.80
CA ALA A 40 9.19 5.45 24.72
C ALA A 40 7.87 5.71 23.97
N SER A 41 7.91 6.17 22.72
CA SER A 41 6.73 6.36 21.86
C SER A 41 6.30 5.12 21.07
N TYR A 42 6.74 3.92 21.47
CA TYR A 42 6.47 2.65 20.76
C TYR A 42 4.99 2.30 20.64
N SER A 43 4.21 2.53 21.68
CA SER A 43 2.77 2.18 21.73
C SER A 43 1.86 3.32 21.29
N SER A 44 2.37 4.55 21.20
CA SER A 44 1.63 5.74 20.83
C SER A 44 2.59 6.83 20.34
N GLY A 45 2.11 7.71 19.48
CA GLY A 45 2.92 8.79 18.93
C GLY A 45 3.77 8.39 17.73
N LYS A 46 4.82 9.17 17.46
CA LYS A 46 5.59 9.10 16.20
C LYS A 46 6.15 7.72 15.86
N HIS A 47 6.69 7.01 16.83
CA HIS A 47 7.23 5.66 16.58
C HIS A 47 6.14 4.68 16.17
N PHE A 48 5.01 4.70 16.88
CA PHE A 48 3.86 3.85 16.55
C PHE A 48 3.37 4.11 15.13
N GLU A 49 3.13 5.36 14.77
CA GLU A 49 2.63 5.75 13.45
C GLU A 49 3.65 5.49 12.34
N ALA A 50 4.94 5.73 12.58
CA ALA A 50 6.02 5.40 11.65
C ALA A 50 6.05 3.89 11.33
N ARG A 51 5.88 3.03 12.32
CA ARG A 51 5.75 1.59 12.13
C ARG A 51 4.48 1.22 11.37
N LEU A 52 3.37 1.88 11.68
CA LEU A 52 2.10 1.68 10.98
C LEU A 52 2.25 1.99 9.48
N ALA A 53 2.91 3.12 9.14
CA ALA A 53 3.23 3.46 7.77
C ALA A 53 4.09 2.39 7.08
N HIS A 54 5.12 1.88 7.77
CA HIS A 54 6.00 0.83 7.25
C HIS A 54 5.23 -0.45 6.93
N VAL A 55 4.40 -0.92 7.86
CA VAL A 55 3.62 -2.16 7.68
C VAL A 55 2.59 -2.01 6.55
N HIS A 56 1.80 -0.93 6.58
CA HIS A 56 0.80 -0.69 5.53
C HIS A 56 1.44 -0.40 4.18
N GLY A 57 2.60 0.27 4.15
CA GLY A 57 3.34 0.52 2.93
C GLY A 57 3.77 -0.76 2.23
N ASN A 58 4.35 -1.70 2.94
CA ASN A 58 4.72 -3.01 2.40
C ASN A 58 3.49 -3.84 2.00
N LEU A 59 2.42 -3.86 2.83
CA LEU A 59 1.20 -4.59 2.52
C LEU A 59 0.51 -4.04 1.27
N PHE A 60 0.33 -2.72 1.16
CA PHE A 60 -0.37 -2.11 0.02
C PHE A 60 0.46 -2.17 -1.27
N ALA A 61 1.78 -2.11 -1.15
CA ALA A 61 2.68 -2.38 -2.26
C ALA A 61 2.56 -3.82 -2.75
N PHE A 62 2.55 -4.80 -1.84
CA PHE A 62 2.33 -6.21 -2.17
C PHE A 62 0.97 -6.44 -2.82
N LEU A 63 -0.10 -5.85 -2.27
CA LEU A 63 -1.44 -5.93 -2.87
C LEU A 63 -1.45 -5.36 -4.30
N ASN A 64 -0.76 -4.25 -4.57
CA ASN A 64 -0.62 -3.72 -5.92
C ASN A 64 0.05 -4.70 -6.87
N ILE A 65 1.11 -5.40 -6.43
CA ILE A 65 1.78 -6.42 -7.24
C ILE A 65 0.81 -7.57 -7.56
N VAL A 66 0.12 -8.10 -6.56
CA VAL A 66 -0.84 -9.21 -6.73
C VAL A 66 -2.00 -8.80 -7.62
N ILE A 67 -2.64 -7.65 -7.33
CA ILE A 67 -3.73 -7.12 -8.15
C ILE A 67 -3.26 -6.91 -9.59
N GLY A 68 -2.09 -6.30 -9.78
CA GLY A 68 -1.52 -6.07 -11.09
C GLY A 68 -1.29 -7.35 -11.88
N TYR A 69 -0.75 -8.38 -11.24
CA TYR A 69 -0.55 -9.70 -11.83
C TYR A 69 -1.88 -10.33 -12.25
N LEU A 70 -2.88 -10.35 -11.36
CA LEU A 70 -4.21 -10.89 -11.66
C LEU A 70 -4.89 -10.14 -12.80
N LEU A 71 -4.82 -8.81 -12.80
CA LEU A 71 -5.38 -8.00 -13.88
C LEU A 71 -4.69 -8.25 -15.23
N LEU A 72 -3.37 -8.46 -15.26
CA LEU A 72 -2.64 -8.82 -16.48
C LEU A 72 -3.07 -10.18 -17.03
N HIS A 73 -3.20 -11.17 -16.13
CA HIS A 73 -3.50 -12.55 -16.52
C HIS A 73 -4.97 -12.70 -16.95
N PHE A 74 -5.91 -12.05 -16.27
CA PHE A 74 -7.34 -12.22 -16.48
C PHE A 74 -8.02 -11.04 -17.16
N GLN A 75 -7.28 -10.07 -17.74
CA GLN A 75 -7.86 -8.83 -18.27
C GLN A 75 -8.93 -9.03 -19.35
N SER A 76 -8.89 -10.14 -20.10
CA SER A 76 -9.90 -10.47 -21.12
C SER A 76 -11.19 -11.05 -20.52
N LYS A 77 -11.13 -11.55 -19.30
CA LYS A 77 -12.24 -12.25 -18.62
C LYS A 77 -12.88 -11.38 -17.51
N LEU A 78 -12.14 -10.37 -16.98
CA LEU A 78 -12.60 -9.49 -15.91
C LEU A 78 -13.19 -8.20 -16.47
N SER A 79 -14.26 -7.71 -15.82
CA SER A 79 -14.81 -6.37 -16.07
C SER A 79 -14.11 -5.31 -15.22
N ASN A 80 -14.13 -4.06 -15.70
CA ASN A 80 -13.65 -2.89 -14.94
C ASN A 80 -12.17 -2.95 -14.48
N VAL A 81 -11.32 -3.69 -15.20
CA VAL A 81 -9.90 -3.87 -14.87
C VAL A 81 -9.14 -2.55 -14.69
N LYS A 82 -9.47 -1.52 -15.48
CA LYS A 82 -8.84 -0.19 -15.35
C LYS A 82 -9.19 0.48 -14.02
N THR A 83 -10.46 0.44 -13.63
CA THR A 83 -10.93 1.03 -12.37
C THR A 83 -10.29 0.35 -11.17
N ILE A 84 -10.26 -0.99 -11.15
CA ILE A 84 -9.61 -1.77 -10.09
C ILE A 84 -8.13 -1.41 -10.01
N SER A 85 -7.43 -1.31 -11.14
CA SER A 85 -6.03 -0.93 -11.21
C SER A 85 -5.77 0.46 -10.62
N TRP A 86 -6.57 1.47 -11.00
CA TRP A 86 -6.43 2.83 -10.49
C TRP A 86 -6.74 2.94 -9.00
N LEU A 87 -7.80 2.28 -8.53
CA LEU A 87 -8.13 2.25 -7.11
C LEU A 87 -7.00 1.64 -6.27
N ALA A 88 -6.37 0.55 -6.76
CA ALA A 88 -5.22 -0.04 -6.08
C ALA A 88 -4.03 0.91 -6.00
N LEU A 89 -3.74 1.67 -7.08
CA LEU A 89 -2.66 2.67 -7.08
C LEU A 89 -2.98 3.84 -6.15
N ILE A 90 -4.21 4.36 -6.16
CA ILE A 90 -4.68 5.39 -5.24
C ILE A 90 -4.58 4.90 -3.78
N GLY A 91 -4.76 3.61 -3.57
CA GLY A 91 -4.59 2.98 -2.25
C GLY A 91 -3.25 3.27 -1.59
N LEU A 92 -2.18 3.46 -2.38
CA LEU A 92 -0.85 3.80 -1.86
C LEU A 92 -0.80 5.18 -1.17
N LEU A 93 -1.81 6.03 -1.35
CA LEU A 93 -1.93 7.28 -0.59
C LEU A 93 -2.08 7.02 0.91
N MET A 94 -2.59 5.86 1.35
CA MET A 94 -2.72 5.57 2.77
C MET A 94 -1.38 5.57 3.50
N PRO A 95 -0.41 4.70 3.17
CA PRO A 95 0.87 4.68 3.87
C PRO A 95 1.70 5.93 3.63
N ILE A 96 1.61 6.55 2.45
CA ILE A 96 2.26 7.83 2.14
C ILE A 96 1.62 8.94 2.99
N GLY A 97 0.30 8.94 3.14
CA GLY A 97 -0.44 9.89 3.98
C GLY A 97 -0.04 9.79 5.45
N ILE A 98 0.14 8.58 5.99
CA ILE A 98 0.63 8.40 7.37
C ILE A 98 2.04 9.02 7.52
N LEU A 99 2.96 8.79 6.57
CA LEU A 99 4.28 9.43 6.61
C LEU A 99 4.19 10.96 6.54
N ALA A 100 3.33 11.47 5.67
CA ALA A 100 3.10 12.92 5.57
C ALA A 100 2.50 13.51 6.85
N GLU A 101 1.59 12.81 7.50
CA GLU A 101 1.03 13.21 8.81
C GLU A 101 2.11 13.25 9.89
N VAL A 102 2.91 12.18 10.01
CA VAL A 102 3.97 12.03 11.04
C VAL A 102 5.08 13.06 10.89
N TYR A 103 5.54 13.32 9.66
CA TYR A 103 6.74 14.14 9.43
C TYR A 103 6.44 15.56 8.96
N LEU A 104 5.30 15.78 8.32
CA LEU A 104 4.93 17.07 7.72
C LEU A 104 3.68 17.70 8.35
N GLY A 105 3.00 17.00 9.28
CA GLY A 105 1.74 17.48 9.86
C GLY A 105 0.59 17.58 8.85
N ALA A 106 0.63 16.74 7.78
CA ALA A 106 -0.42 16.74 6.78
C ALA A 106 -1.76 16.26 7.36
N PRO A 107 -2.90 16.68 6.79
CA PRO A 107 -4.20 16.23 7.28
C PRO A 107 -4.44 14.75 6.97
N PRO A 108 -5.19 14.00 7.82
CA PRO A 108 -5.40 12.55 7.67
C PRO A 108 -6.29 12.17 6.47
N ILE A 109 -6.76 13.13 5.71
CA ILE A 109 -7.64 12.87 4.56
C ILE A 109 -6.99 11.96 3.50
N PHE A 110 -5.68 12.07 3.31
CA PHE A 110 -4.95 11.21 2.35
C PHE A 110 -4.92 9.76 2.81
N VAL A 111 -4.80 9.52 4.11
CA VAL A 111 -4.89 8.19 4.72
C VAL A 111 -6.26 7.57 4.46
N LEU A 112 -7.33 8.35 4.70
CA LEU A 112 -8.70 7.90 4.51
C LEU A 112 -8.99 7.58 3.03
N ILE A 113 -8.61 8.47 2.10
CA ILE A 113 -8.80 8.25 0.66
C ILE A 113 -8.08 6.97 0.21
N GLY A 114 -6.83 6.79 0.63
CA GLY A 114 -6.04 5.61 0.28
C GLY A 114 -6.65 4.32 0.84
N ALA A 115 -7.11 4.33 2.10
CA ALA A 115 -7.73 3.18 2.74
C ALA A 115 -9.02 2.77 2.01
N ILE A 116 -9.91 3.73 1.71
CA ILE A 116 -11.15 3.48 0.97
C ILE A 116 -10.85 2.95 -0.43
N ALA A 117 -9.91 3.55 -1.14
CA ALA A 117 -9.56 3.15 -2.50
C ALA A 117 -9.01 1.71 -2.56
N MET A 118 -8.09 1.34 -1.66
CA MET A 118 -7.57 -0.02 -1.61
C MET A 118 -8.65 -1.03 -1.26
N THR A 119 -9.47 -0.74 -0.25
CA THR A 119 -10.59 -1.60 0.14
C THR A 119 -11.56 -1.81 -1.03
N ALA A 120 -11.94 -0.73 -1.71
CA ALA A 120 -12.82 -0.80 -2.88
C ALA A 120 -12.18 -1.63 -4.01
N SER A 121 -10.89 -1.48 -4.27
CA SER A 121 -10.16 -2.26 -5.28
C SER A 121 -10.20 -3.75 -4.99
N VAL A 122 -9.88 -4.14 -3.75
CA VAL A 122 -9.85 -5.55 -3.32
C VAL A 122 -11.24 -6.18 -3.37
N VAL A 123 -12.26 -5.50 -2.82
CA VAL A 123 -13.65 -5.99 -2.84
C VAL A 123 -14.14 -6.12 -4.26
N TRP A 124 -13.90 -5.12 -5.11
CA TRP A 124 -14.34 -5.15 -6.51
C TRP A 124 -13.67 -6.29 -7.29
N LEU A 125 -12.37 -6.49 -7.08
CA LEU A 125 -11.65 -7.61 -7.69
C LEU A 125 -12.25 -8.95 -7.25
N GLY A 126 -12.53 -9.13 -5.95
CA GLY A 126 -13.18 -10.33 -5.43
C GLY A 126 -14.54 -10.57 -6.09
N VAL A 127 -15.40 -9.55 -6.17
CA VAL A 127 -16.71 -9.64 -6.85
C VAL A 127 -16.54 -9.96 -8.34
N ALA A 128 -15.53 -9.40 -9.00
CA ALA A 128 -15.26 -9.68 -10.41
C ALA A 128 -14.88 -11.15 -10.63
N PHE A 129 -14.11 -11.74 -9.73
CA PHE A 129 -13.78 -13.16 -9.76
C PHE A 129 -14.99 -14.07 -9.50
N LEU A 130 -15.87 -13.71 -8.56
CA LEU A 130 -17.13 -14.47 -8.32
C LEU A 130 -18.05 -14.52 -9.55
N LYS A 131 -17.97 -13.51 -10.42
CA LYS A 131 -18.79 -13.44 -11.65
C LYS A 131 -18.16 -14.17 -12.85
N LEU A 132 -16.96 -14.71 -12.72
CA LEU A 132 -16.35 -15.51 -13.79
C LEU A 132 -17.10 -16.82 -13.98
N LYS A 133 -17.63 -17.05 -15.18
CA LYS A 133 -18.43 -18.24 -15.51
C LYS A 133 -17.59 -19.51 -15.71
N SER A 134 -16.30 -19.40 -16.00
CA SER A 134 -15.36 -20.52 -16.13
C SER A 134 -13.91 -20.02 -16.02
N ILE A 135 -13.11 -20.73 -15.22
CA ILE A 135 -11.64 -20.50 -15.11
C ILE A 135 -10.90 -21.53 -15.98
N ASN A 136 -11.57 -22.21 -16.90
CA ASN A 136 -10.88 -23.16 -17.77
C ASN A 136 -9.83 -22.43 -18.61
N PRO A 137 -8.57 -22.95 -18.63
CA PRO A 137 -7.46 -22.39 -19.36
C PRO A 137 -7.67 -22.39 -20.86
#